data_e0af679293805ef49f4aa167dcd28b63
#
_entry.id   e0af679293805ef49f4aa167dcd28b63
#
_cell.length_a   1.000
_cell.length_b   1.000
_cell.length_c   1.000
_cell.angle_alpha   90.00
_cell.angle_beta   90.00
_cell.angle_gamma   90.00
#
_symmetry.space_group_name_H-M   'P 1'
#
loop_
_entity.id
_entity.type
_entity.pdbx_description
1 polymer ?
#
loop_
_entity_poly.entity_id
_entity_poly.type
_entity_poly.pdbx_seq_one_letter_code
_entity_poly.pdbx_strand_id
1 'polypeptide(L)'
;LTEFLRMSGFQPSDVDDVIICSVVPKVMHSFRSSIVKFLDIDPMVVGPGIKTGMNVRVDDPKSLGADILADCAGAYYEYGGPVLVADFGTATTFTHVSDKGVVDSGVITTGIRAGAAALWGDTAQLPEVEITRPDTILGTNTKTCMQAGLYYTFLGGVERTIRQFRRELGGEDFKVITTGGLGRVFENDTELIDVYDPDLIFKGMAHIYSRNVK
;
A
#
# COMPACT_ATOMS: atom_id res chain seq x y z
N LEU A 1 9.32 -14.91 15.79
CA LEU A 1 8.82 -13.67 16.40
C LEU A 1 9.74 -13.18 17.52
N THR A 2 9.94 -13.94 18.58
CA THR A 2 10.80 -13.56 19.72
C THR A 2 12.24 -13.24 19.32
N GLU A 3 12.82 -13.96 18.35
CA GLU A 3 14.14 -13.67 17.84
C GLU A 3 14.22 -12.33 17.13
N PHE A 4 13.22 -11.96 16.32
CA PHE A 4 13.16 -10.65 15.69
C PHE A 4 13.06 -9.52 16.71
N LEU A 5 12.26 -9.68 17.78
CA LEU A 5 12.20 -8.71 18.87
C LEU A 5 13.59 -8.51 19.50
N ARG A 6 14.28 -9.60 19.84
CA ARG A 6 15.63 -9.54 20.43
C ARG A 6 16.66 -8.87 19.52
N MET A 7 16.65 -9.21 18.22
CA MET A 7 17.53 -8.55 17.24
C MET A 7 17.26 -7.05 17.12
N SER A 8 16.02 -6.62 17.38
CA SER A 8 15.63 -5.21 17.41
C SER A 8 15.81 -4.55 18.79
N GLY A 9 16.40 -5.26 19.76
CA GLY A 9 16.69 -4.73 21.10
C GLY A 9 15.53 -4.81 22.08
N PHE A 10 14.44 -5.51 21.74
CA PHE A 10 13.26 -5.66 22.59
C PHE A 10 13.15 -7.08 23.17
N GLN A 11 12.53 -7.17 24.34
CA GLN A 11 12.11 -8.43 24.95
C GLN A 11 10.62 -8.66 24.72
N PRO A 12 10.13 -9.91 24.75
CA PRO A 12 8.70 -10.19 24.72
C PRO A 12 7.87 -9.44 25.78
N SER A 13 8.46 -9.17 26.95
CA SER A 13 7.85 -8.41 28.03
C SER A 13 7.70 -6.91 27.76
N ASP A 14 8.35 -6.39 26.72
CA ASP A 14 8.27 -4.97 26.36
C ASP A 14 7.09 -4.69 25.40
N VAL A 15 6.36 -5.75 25.02
CA VAL A 15 5.20 -5.67 24.13
C VAL A 15 3.93 -5.65 24.96
N ASP A 16 3.24 -4.52 24.98
CA ASP A 16 1.98 -4.35 25.72
C ASP A 16 0.78 -4.90 24.95
N ASP A 17 0.76 -4.72 23.62
CA ASP A 17 -0.34 -5.18 22.78
C ASP A 17 0.11 -5.42 21.33
N VAL A 18 -0.74 -6.07 20.51
CA VAL A 18 -0.45 -6.39 19.12
C VAL A 18 -1.66 -6.10 18.24
N ILE A 19 -1.44 -5.38 17.13
CA ILE A 19 -2.44 -5.26 16.06
C ILE A 19 -1.89 -5.92 14.79
N ILE A 20 -2.77 -6.64 14.08
CA ILE A 20 -2.44 -7.34 12.83
C ILE A 20 -3.33 -6.81 11.71
N CYS A 21 -2.71 -6.50 10.58
CA CYS A 21 -3.39 -6.27 9.31
C CYS A 21 -2.87 -7.29 8.30
N SER A 22 -3.75 -8.11 7.74
CA SER A 22 -3.37 -9.10 6.73
C SER A 22 -4.56 -9.49 5.87
N VAL A 23 -4.30 -9.67 4.59
CA VAL A 23 -5.23 -10.21 3.58
C VAL A 23 -4.90 -11.65 3.18
N VAL A 24 -4.01 -12.33 3.93
CA VAL A 24 -3.58 -13.71 3.65
C VAL A 24 -4.10 -14.67 4.73
N PRO A 25 -5.29 -15.30 4.54
CA PRO A 25 -5.92 -16.13 5.57
C PRO A 25 -5.06 -17.30 6.06
N LYS A 26 -4.26 -17.89 5.15
CA LYS A 26 -3.45 -19.08 5.47
C LYS A 26 -2.40 -18.84 6.54
N VAL A 27 -1.87 -17.63 6.65
CA VAL A 27 -0.82 -17.32 7.65
C VAL A 27 -1.41 -16.80 8.96
N MET A 28 -2.65 -16.29 8.95
CA MET A 28 -3.29 -15.65 10.09
C MET A 28 -3.41 -16.57 11.30
N HIS A 29 -3.85 -17.82 11.10
CA HIS A 29 -4.01 -18.77 12.20
C HIS A 29 -2.67 -19.03 12.90
N SER A 30 -1.63 -19.35 12.14
CA SER A 30 -0.30 -19.64 12.70
C SER A 30 0.32 -18.39 13.34
N PHE A 31 0.11 -17.22 12.73
CA PHE A 31 0.68 -15.97 13.23
C PHE A 31 0.01 -15.54 14.54
N ARG A 32 -1.33 -15.55 14.61
CA ARG A 32 -2.08 -15.30 15.87
C ARG A 32 -1.71 -16.29 16.96
N SER A 33 -1.68 -17.60 16.64
CA SER A 33 -1.30 -18.64 17.60
C SER A 33 0.12 -18.43 18.14
N SER A 34 1.04 -17.95 17.30
CA SER A 34 2.41 -17.64 17.72
C SER A 34 2.45 -16.44 18.67
N ILE A 35 1.67 -15.40 18.40
CA ILE A 35 1.58 -14.21 19.27
C ILE A 35 1.02 -14.62 20.64
N VAL A 36 -0.11 -15.30 20.68
CA VAL A 36 -0.71 -15.78 21.92
C VAL A 36 0.26 -16.67 22.71
N LYS A 37 0.94 -17.61 22.02
CA LYS A 37 1.87 -18.54 22.66
C LYS A 37 3.13 -17.89 23.24
N PHE A 38 3.70 -16.91 22.54
CA PHE A 38 5.02 -16.37 22.87
C PHE A 38 5.00 -15.01 23.55
N LEU A 39 3.90 -14.27 23.43
CA LEU A 39 3.73 -12.96 24.05
C LEU A 39 2.63 -12.95 25.11
N ASP A 40 1.78 -13.98 25.16
CA ASP A 40 0.57 -14.06 26.02
C ASP A 40 -0.43 -12.92 25.73
N ILE A 41 -0.49 -12.45 24.48
CA ILE A 41 -1.34 -11.37 24.01
C ILE A 41 -2.31 -11.92 22.96
N ASP A 42 -3.61 -11.62 23.07
CA ASP A 42 -4.58 -11.87 22.00
C ASP A 42 -4.62 -10.68 21.04
N PRO A 43 -4.04 -10.79 19.83
CA PRO A 43 -3.85 -9.63 18.97
C PRO A 43 -5.18 -9.11 18.42
N MET A 44 -5.29 -7.78 18.33
CA MET A 44 -6.32 -7.11 17.56
C MET A 44 -6.11 -7.39 16.08
N VAL A 45 -7.15 -7.77 15.34
CA VAL A 45 -7.07 -8.04 13.90
C VAL A 45 -7.91 -7.02 13.14
N VAL A 46 -7.29 -6.29 12.21
CA VAL A 46 -8.01 -5.37 11.33
C VAL A 46 -8.94 -6.18 10.41
N GLY A 47 -10.24 -5.92 10.52
CA GLY A 47 -11.25 -6.67 9.78
C GLY A 47 -12.67 -6.30 10.17
N PRO A 48 -13.68 -7.10 9.79
CA PRO A 48 -15.07 -6.82 10.07
C PRO A 48 -15.33 -6.62 11.59
N GLY A 49 -16.00 -5.53 11.91
CA GLY A 49 -16.40 -5.19 13.29
C GLY A 49 -15.41 -4.30 14.06
N ILE A 50 -14.20 -4.08 13.54
CA ILE A 50 -13.26 -3.14 14.14
C ILE A 50 -13.61 -1.69 13.78
N LYS A 51 -13.42 -0.76 14.72
CA LYS A 51 -13.66 0.66 14.49
C LYS A 51 -12.44 1.27 13.77
N THR A 52 -12.53 1.45 12.48
CA THR A 52 -11.43 2.05 11.69
C THR A 52 -11.44 3.58 11.72
N GLY A 53 -12.58 4.18 12.08
CA GLY A 53 -12.78 5.63 11.95
C GLY A 53 -13.09 6.09 10.53
N MET A 54 -13.01 5.17 9.55
CA MET A 54 -13.34 5.44 8.16
C MET A 54 -14.78 5.03 7.85
N ASN A 55 -15.42 5.76 6.95
CA ASN A 55 -16.72 5.40 6.41
C ASN A 55 -16.51 4.81 5.00
N VAL A 56 -16.92 3.57 4.79
CA VAL A 56 -16.74 2.88 3.50
C VAL A 56 -18.05 2.93 2.72
N ARG A 57 -18.02 3.55 1.54
CA ARG A 57 -19.20 3.78 0.70
C ARG A 57 -18.93 3.28 -0.73
N VAL A 58 -18.53 2.04 -0.84
CA VAL A 58 -18.40 1.29 -2.10
C VAL A 58 -19.53 0.27 -2.20
N ASP A 59 -19.78 -0.31 -3.38
CA ASP A 59 -20.90 -1.25 -3.62
C ASP A 59 -20.84 -2.47 -2.70
N ASP A 60 -19.65 -3.02 -2.46
CA ASP A 60 -19.42 -4.10 -1.50
C ASP A 60 -18.34 -3.71 -0.48
N PRO A 61 -18.71 -3.08 0.65
CA PRO A 61 -17.75 -2.67 1.68
C PRO A 61 -16.95 -3.83 2.30
N LYS A 62 -17.46 -5.07 2.22
CA LYS A 62 -16.79 -6.24 2.79
C LYS A 62 -15.67 -6.78 1.89
N SER A 63 -15.68 -6.41 0.61
CA SER A 63 -14.62 -6.77 -0.35
C SER A 63 -13.39 -5.86 -0.24
N LEU A 64 -13.49 -4.72 0.45
CA LEU A 64 -12.35 -3.83 0.65
C LEU A 64 -11.30 -4.49 1.54
N GLY A 65 -10.07 -4.60 1.04
CA GLY A 65 -8.95 -5.18 1.77
C GLY A 65 -8.67 -4.44 3.08
N ALA A 66 -8.30 -5.18 4.11
CA ALA A 66 -7.94 -4.60 5.40
C ALA A 66 -6.71 -3.69 5.31
N ASP A 67 -5.76 -4.03 4.43
CA ASP A 67 -4.57 -3.25 4.08
C ASP A 67 -4.95 -1.90 3.45
N ILE A 68 -5.79 -1.90 2.42
CA ILE A 68 -6.30 -0.67 1.79
C ILE A 68 -6.99 0.22 2.83
N LEU A 69 -7.78 -0.37 3.72
CA LEU A 69 -8.48 0.38 4.74
C LEU A 69 -7.53 0.98 5.79
N ALA A 70 -6.47 0.26 6.15
CA ALA A 70 -5.43 0.77 7.03
C ALA A 70 -4.65 1.91 6.37
N ASP A 71 -4.26 1.78 5.10
CA ASP A 71 -3.58 2.84 4.35
C ASP A 71 -4.46 4.09 4.23
N CYS A 72 -5.75 3.93 3.92
CA CYS A 72 -6.70 5.04 3.89
C CYS A 72 -6.83 5.75 5.23
N ALA A 73 -6.88 4.99 6.33
CA ALA A 73 -6.91 5.55 7.67
C ALA A 73 -5.61 6.32 7.98
N GLY A 74 -4.45 5.73 7.66
CA GLY A 74 -3.15 6.39 7.81
C GLY A 74 -3.11 7.71 7.04
N ALA A 75 -3.45 7.69 5.77
CA ALA A 75 -3.43 8.88 4.92
C ALA A 75 -4.38 9.98 5.43
N TYR A 76 -5.61 9.62 5.77
CA TYR A 76 -6.61 10.58 6.22
C TYR A 76 -6.24 11.23 7.55
N TYR A 77 -5.77 10.44 8.53
CA TYR A 77 -5.45 10.98 9.86
C TYR A 77 -4.13 11.72 9.92
N GLU A 78 -3.14 11.35 9.10
CA GLU A 78 -1.83 12.03 9.09
C GLU A 78 -1.83 13.27 8.19
N TYR A 79 -2.51 13.20 7.03
CA TYR A 79 -2.39 14.24 6.00
C TYR A 79 -3.66 15.05 5.77
N GLY A 80 -4.79 14.64 6.38
CA GLY A 80 -6.11 15.23 6.15
C GLY A 80 -6.72 14.74 4.84
N GLY A 81 -8.03 14.99 4.66
CA GLY A 81 -8.73 14.73 3.39
C GLY A 81 -9.05 16.03 2.63
N PRO A 82 -9.39 15.96 1.33
CA PRO A 82 -9.43 14.72 0.55
C PRO A 82 -8.05 14.20 0.17
N VAL A 83 -7.91 12.87 0.03
CA VAL A 83 -6.64 12.23 -0.37
C VAL A 83 -6.87 11.11 -1.37
N LEU A 84 -5.92 10.92 -2.27
CA LEU A 84 -5.79 9.71 -3.10
C LEU A 84 -4.60 8.91 -2.60
N VAL A 85 -4.86 7.72 -2.12
CA VAL A 85 -3.82 6.79 -1.66
C VAL A 85 -3.43 5.87 -2.81
N ALA A 86 -2.15 5.80 -3.15
CA ALA A 86 -1.63 4.87 -4.15
C ALA A 86 -0.63 3.92 -3.49
N ASP A 87 -1.01 2.65 -3.32
CA ASP A 87 -0.11 1.61 -2.81
C ASP A 87 0.52 0.82 -3.96
N PHE A 88 1.86 0.82 -3.99
CA PHE A 88 2.68 0.10 -4.97
C PHE A 88 3.16 -1.26 -4.42
N GLY A 89 2.20 -2.14 -4.17
CA GLY A 89 2.38 -3.49 -3.68
C GLY A 89 2.44 -4.56 -4.79
N THR A 90 1.98 -5.78 -4.45
CA THR A 90 1.80 -6.88 -5.41
C THR A 90 0.80 -6.51 -6.50
N ALA A 91 -0.32 -5.92 -6.13
CA ALA A 91 -1.14 -5.09 -6.99
C ALA A 91 -0.80 -3.62 -6.73
N THR A 92 -1.10 -2.74 -7.70
CA THR A 92 -1.11 -1.30 -7.45
C THR A 92 -2.55 -0.89 -7.26
N THR A 93 -2.85 -0.26 -6.13
CA THR A 93 -4.18 0.25 -5.83
C THR A 93 -4.18 1.77 -5.77
N PHE A 94 -5.28 2.38 -6.18
CA PHE A 94 -5.56 3.80 -5.98
C PHE A 94 -6.89 3.89 -5.26
N THR A 95 -6.95 4.56 -4.13
CA THR A 95 -8.16 4.65 -3.31
C THR A 95 -8.39 6.09 -2.90
N HIS A 96 -9.55 6.62 -3.24
CA HIS A 96 -9.94 7.96 -2.85
C HIS A 96 -10.62 7.98 -1.49
N VAL A 97 -10.25 8.98 -0.69
CA VAL A 97 -10.86 9.28 0.59
C VAL A 97 -11.27 10.74 0.59
N SER A 98 -12.55 11.01 0.76
CA SER A 98 -13.10 12.36 0.76
C SER A 98 -12.63 13.20 1.97
N ASP A 99 -12.95 14.50 1.96
CA ASP A 99 -12.75 15.43 3.08
C ASP A 99 -13.41 14.99 4.40
N LYS A 100 -14.43 14.12 4.31
CA LYS A 100 -15.18 13.58 5.47
C LYS A 100 -14.74 12.16 5.90
N GLY A 101 -13.59 11.68 5.41
CA GLY A 101 -13.11 10.34 5.72
C GLY A 101 -13.97 9.22 5.12
N VAL A 102 -14.59 9.47 3.97
CA VAL A 102 -15.36 8.47 3.22
C VAL A 102 -14.49 7.85 2.16
N VAL A 103 -14.27 6.55 2.23
CA VAL A 103 -13.67 5.74 1.16
C VAL A 103 -14.79 5.45 0.15
N ASP A 104 -14.73 6.00 -1.04
CA ASP A 104 -15.85 5.99 -1.99
C ASP A 104 -15.52 5.43 -3.38
N SER A 105 -14.25 5.38 -3.75
CA SER A 105 -13.86 4.90 -5.07
C SER A 105 -12.42 4.37 -5.08
N GLY A 106 -12.12 3.49 -6.03
CA GLY A 106 -10.78 2.96 -6.18
C GLY A 106 -10.53 2.31 -7.54
N VAL A 107 -9.25 2.10 -7.83
CA VAL A 107 -8.76 1.39 -9.01
C VAL A 107 -7.74 0.37 -8.55
N ILE A 108 -7.78 -0.82 -9.11
CA ILE A 108 -6.78 -1.88 -8.88
C ILE A 108 -6.16 -2.25 -10.23
N THR A 109 -4.85 -2.29 -10.28
CA THR A 109 -4.11 -2.72 -11.46
C THR A 109 -2.94 -3.62 -11.07
N THR A 110 -2.29 -4.19 -12.08
CA THR A 110 -1.10 -5.02 -11.88
C THR A 110 0.02 -4.20 -11.24
N GLY A 111 0.62 -4.73 -10.17
CA GLY A 111 1.84 -4.13 -9.62
C GLY A 111 3.00 -4.28 -10.60
N ILE A 112 3.94 -3.33 -10.57
CA ILE A 112 5.05 -3.29 -11.54
C ILE A 112 5.91 -4.56 -11.50
N ARG A 113 6.15 -5.16 -10.33
CA ARG A 113 6.89 -6.43 -10.22
C ARG A 113 6.17 -7.58 -10.87
N ALA A 114 4.84 -7.66 -10.69
CA ALA A 114 4.03 -8.71 -11.30
C ALA A 114 3.98 -8.55 -12.83
N GLY A 115 3.83 -7.32 -13.33
CA GLY A 115 3.90 -7.02 -14.75
C GLY A 115 5.27 -7.32 -15.35
N ALA A 116 6.33 -6.96 -14.65
CA ALA A 116 7.70 -7.28 -15.04
C ALA A 116 7.93 -8.80 -15.08
N ALA A 117 7.50 -9.53 -14.04
CA ALA A 117 7.64 -10.98 -13.98
C ALA A 117 6.90 -11.68 -15.14
N ALA A 118 5.72 -11.21 -15.52
CA ALA A 118 5.03 -11.72 -16.70
C ALA A 118 5.80 -11.47 -18.00
N LEU A 119 6.48 -10.32 -18.11
CA LEU A 119 7.25 -9.99 -19.30
C LEU A 119 8.40 -10.96 -19.58
N TRP A 120 9.18 -11.34 -18.55
CA TRP A 120 10.28 -12.31 -18.74
C TRP A 120 9.86 -13.75 -18.49
N GLY A 121 8.79 -14.01 -17.72
CA GLY A 121 8.31 -15.35 -17.46
C GLY A 121 7.67 -16.04 -18.66
N ASP A 122 6.96 -15.28 -19.50
CA ASP A 122 6.24 -15.77 -20.67
C ASP A 122 7.04 -15.66 -21.98
N THR A 123 8.30 -15.19 -21.92
CA THR A 123 9.13 -15.04 -23.11
C THR A 123 10.41 -15.87 -23.01
N ALA A 124 10.83 -16.44 -24.15
CA ALA A 124 12.01 -17.34 -24.19
C ALA A 124 13.37 -16.62 -24.10
N GLN A 125 13.42 -15.30 -24.28
CA GLN A 125 14.68 -14.56 -24.47
C GLN A 125 14.80 -13.28 -23.62
N LEU A 126 13.76 -12.84 -22.94
CA LEU A 126 13.85 -11.64 -22.12
C LEU A 126 14.42 -11.99 -20.74
N PRO A 127 15.52 -11.36 -20.33
CA PRO A 127 16.11 -11.61 -19.01
C PRO A 127 15.32 -10.91 -17.91
N GLU A 128 15.43 -11.40 -16.69
CA GLU A 128 15.02 -10.64 -15.51
C GLU A 128 15.83 -9.35 -15.39
N VAL A 129 15.15 -8.24 -15.14
CA VAL A 129 15.77 -6.93 -14.97
C VAL A 129 15.34 -6.28 -13.67
N GLU A 130 16.23 -5.52 -13.07
CA GLU A 130 15.92 -4.71 -11.90
C GLU A 130 15.01 -3.53 -12.30
N ILE A 131 14.01 -3.26 -11.47
CA ILE A 131 13.10 -2.13 -11.65
C ILE A 131 13.72 -0.91 -10.97
N THR A 132 14.37 -0.09 -11.79
CA THR A 132 15.04 1.12 -11.37
C THR A 132 14.75 2.23 -12.36
N ARG A 133 14.93 3.48 -11.93
CA ARG A 133 14.87 4.61 -12.83
C ARG A 133 15.99 4.50 -13.88
N PRO A 134 15.67 4.47 -15.17
CA PRO A 134 16.70 4.46 -16.23
C PRO A 134 17.26 5.87 -16.46
N ASP A 135 18.53 5.97 -16.86
CA ASP A 135 19.17 7.25 -17.21
C ASP A 135 18.52 7.91 -18.43
N THR A 136 17.93 7.09 -19.31
CA THR A 136 17.27 7.54 -20.55
C THR A 136 16.18 6.57 -20.95
N ILE A 137 15.13 7.09 -21.60
CA ILE A 137 14.09 6.27 -22.27
C ILE A 137 14.64 5.56 -23.52
N LEU A 138 15.75 6.05 -24.07
CA LEU A 138 16.32 5.54 -25.32
C LEU A 138 17.20 4.30 -25.04
N GLY A 139 16.56 3.17 -24.74
CA GLY A 139 17.25 1.89 -24.56
C GLY A 139 17.92 1.43 -25.85
N THR A 140 19.15 0.91 -25.75
CA THR A 140 19.96 0.47 -26.88
C THR A 140 20.29 -1.04 -26.86
N ASN A 141 19.85 -1.73 -25.81
CA ASN A 141 19.94 -3.20 -25.68
C ASN A 141 18.72 -3.71 -24.94
N THR A 142 18.50 -5.03 -24.97
CA THR A 142 17.30 -5.66 -24.38
C THR A 142 17.07 -5.24 -22.93
N LYS A 143 18.12 -5.24 -22.09
CA LYS A 143 18.00 -4.88 -20.67
C LYS A 143 17.54 -3.44 -20.51
N THR A 144 18.21 -2.49 -21.16
CA THR A 144 17.87 -1.06 -21.04
C THR A 144 16.53 -0.72 -21.69
N CYS A 145 16.14 -1.40 -22.78
CA CYS A 145 14.81 -1.27 -23.37
C CYS A 145 13.71 -1.75 -22.40
N MET A 146 13.92 -2.89 -21.74
CA MET A 146 12.97 -3.42 -20.76
C MET A 146 12.86 -2.52 -19.54
N GLN A 147 13.97 -2.05 -18.98
CA GLN A 147 13.96 -1.14 -17.84
C GLN A 147 13.23 0.16 -18.16
N ALA A 148 13.53 0.77 -19.30
CA ALA A 148 12.85 1.99 -19.76
C ALA A 148 11.35 1.74 -19.99
N GLY A 149 10.99 0.65 -20.66
CA GLY A 149 9.60 0.27 -20.92
C GLY A 149 8.80 0.08 -19.63
N LEU A 150 9.30 -0.73 -18.70
CA LEU A 150 8.64 -0.99 -17.42
C LEU A 150 8.47 0.30 -16.61
N TYR A 151 9.53 1.10 -16.51
CA TYR A 151 9.54 2.31 -15.73
C TYR A 151 8.57 3.38 -16.26
N TYR A 152 8.76 3.82 -17.50
CA TYR A 152 7.97 4.92 -18.06
C TYR A 152 6.52 4.54 -18.36
N THR A 153 6.24 3.29 -18.72
CA THR A 153 4.87 2.83 -18.91
C THR A 153 4.11 2.80 -17.60
N PHE A 154 4.76 2.32 -16.52
CA PHE A 154 4.14 2.30 -15.20
C PHE A 154 3.92 3.71 -14.66
N LEU A 155 4.94 4.57 -14.68
CA LEU A 155 4.82 5.96 -14.24
C LEU A 155 3.74 6.71 -15.03
N GLY A 156 3.72 6.56 -16.38
CA GLY A 156 2.69 7.15 -17.21
C GLY A 156 1.27 6.66 -16.87
N GLY A 157 1.13 5.37 -16.51
CA GLY A 157 -0.12 4.80 -16.02
C GLY A 157 -0.56 5.43 -14.69
N VAL A 158 0.37 5.56 -13.74
CA VAL A 158 0.13 6.24 -12.44
C VAL A 158 -0.34 7.67 -12.67
N GLU A 159 0.41 8.45 -13.43
CA GLU A 159 0.05 9.84 -13.73
C GLU A 159 -1.31 9.96 -14.43
N ARG A 160 -1.58 9.10 -15.40
CA ARG A 160 -2.85 9.10 -16.11
C ARG A 160 -4.00 8.78 -15.17
N THR A 161 -3.83 7.84 -14.25
CA THR A 161 -4.84 7.47 -13.24
C THR A 161 -5.12 8.64 -12.31
N ILE A 162 -4.11 9.29 -11.74
CA ILE A 162 -4.25 10.47 -10.88
C ILE A 162 -5.01 11.59 -11.60
N ARG A 163 -4.60 11.92 -12.85
CA ARG A 163 -5.28 12.94 -13.65
C ARG A 163 -6.75 12.58 -13.96
N GLN A 164 -7.06 11.27 -14.10
CA GLN A 164 -8.43 10.82 -14.33
C GLN A 164 -9.28 11.00 -13.08
N PHE A 165 -8.76 10.64 -11.89
CA PHE A 165 -9.45 10.91 -10.61
C PHE A 165 -9.77 12.40 -10.46
N ARG A 166 -8.78 13.28 -10.64
CA ARG A 166 -9.00 14.73 -10.58
C ARG A 166 -10.12 15.20 -11.52
N ARG A 167 -10.16 14.66 -12.73
CA ARG A 167 -11.19 15.03 -13.71
C ARG A 167 -12.59 14.55 -13.32
N GLU A 168 -12.72 13.31 -12.87
CA GLU A 168 -14.01 12.70 -12.53
C GLU A 168 -14.58 13.21 -11.21
N LEU A 169 -13.72 13.60 -10.28
CA LEU A 169 -14.10 14.29 -9.04
C LEU A 169 -14.32 15.80 -9.23
N GLY A 170 -14.53 16.27 -10.47
CA GLY A 170 -14.90 17.64 -10.76
C GLY A 170 -13.78 18.67 -10.59
N GLY A 171 -12.53 18.25 -10.66
CA GLY A 171 -11.35 19.10 -10.42
C GLY A 171 -11.03 19.26 -8.94
N GLU A 172 -11.54 18.39 -8.08
CA GLU A 172 -11.21 18.38 -6.65
C GLU A 172 -9.69 18.34 -6.45
N ASP A 173 -9.20 19.23 -5.61
CA ASP A 173 -7.79 19.24 -5.22
C ASP A 173 -7.60 18.32 -4.02
N PHE A 174 -6.98 17.18 -4.25
CA PHE A 174 -6.63 16.20 -3.23
C PHE A 174 -5.13 15.95 -3.20
N LYS A 175 -4.62 15.63 -2.01
CA LYS A 175 -3.24 15.16 -1.88
C LYS A 175 -3.11 13.73 -2.40
N VAL A 176 -2.01 13.44 -3.07
CA VAL A 176 -1.64 12.10 -3.52
C VAL A 176 -0.56 11.56 -2.59
N ILE A 177 -0.96 10.58 -1.79
CA ILE A 177 -0.06 9.89 -0.85
C ILE A 177 0.29 8.52 -1.45
N THR A 178 1.55 8.24 -1.60
CA THR A 178 2.01 6.95 -2.10
C THR A 178 2.67 6.13 -1.00
N THR A 179 2.52 4.82 -1.07
CA THR A 179 3.12 3.85 -0.16
C THR A 179 3.53 2.59 -0.91
N GLY A 180 3.96 1.56 -0.20
CA GLY A 180 4.39 0.30 -0.79
C GLY A 180 5.87 0.28 -1.18
N GLY A 181 6.41 -0.92 -1.34
CA GLY A 181 7.86 -1.14 -1.45
C GLY A 181 8.54 -0.55 -2.69
N LEU A 182 7.79 -0.17 -3.71
CA LEU A 182 8.31 0.45 -4.93
C LEU A 182 7.93 1.93 -5.09
N GLY A 183 7.22 2.51 -4.12
CA GLY A 183 6.83 3.92 -4.16
C GLY A 183 8.02 4.87 -4.26
N ARG A 184 9.11 4.55 -3.56
CA ARG A 184 10.35 5.34 -3.61
C ARG A 184 10.95 5.50 -5.01
N VAL A 185 10.72 4.52 -5.90
CA VAL A 185 11.28 4.56 -7.26
C VAL A 185 10.70 5.72 -8.07
N PHE A 186 9.48 6.17 -7.74
CA PHE A 186 8.74 7.19 -8.49
C PHE A 186 8.58 8.52 -7.73
N GLU A 187 9.02 8.59 -6.47
CA GLU A 187 8.78 9.71 -5.55
C GLU A 187 9.16 11.09 -6.14
N ASN A 188 10.26 11.16 -6.90
CA ASN A 188 10.79 12.42 -7.41
C ASN A 188 10.63 12.60 -8.93
N ASP A 189 9.88 11.72 -9.58
CA ASP A 189 9.79 11.71 -11.05
C ASP A 189 8.47 12.25 -11.60
N THR A 190 7.59 12.69 -10.71
CA THR A 190 6.34 13.33 -11.06
C THR A 190 5.91 14.34 -10.00
N GLU A 191 5.38 15.48 -10.43
CA GLU A 191 4.81 16.50 -9.55
C GLU A 191 3.39 16.14 -9.07
N LEU A 192 2.87 14.99 -9.48
CA LEU A 192 1.52 14.54 -9.11
C LEU A 192 1.47 13.77 -7.80
N ILE A 193 2.62 13.36 -7.27
CA ILE A 193 2.77 12.69 -5.98
C ILE A 193 3.22 13.74 -4.96
N ASP A 194 2.42 13.95 -3.92
CA ASP A 194 2.74 14.93 -2.88
C ASP A 194 3.63 14.34 -1.78
N VAL A 195 3.40 13.07 -1.43
CA VAL A 195 4.13 12.40 -0.35
C VAL A 195 4.34 10.92 -0.67
N TYR A 196 5.55 10.40 -0.40
CA TYR A 196 5.79 8.98 -0.26
C TYR A 196 5.97 8.64 1.22
N ASP A 197 5.11 7.77 1.74
CA ASP A 197 5.12 7.33 3.14
C ASP A 197 5.22 5.80 3.21
N PRO A 198 6.41 5.24 3.43
CA PRO A 198 6.60 3.79 3.50
C PRO A 198 5.94 3.14 4.72
N ASP A 199 5.63 3.94 5.75
CA ASP A 199 5.06 3.47 7.01
C ASP A 199 3.56 3.74 7.13
N LEU A 200 2.90 4.12 6.03
CA LEU A 200 1.51 4.56 6.00
C LEU A 200 0.57 3.53 6.66
N ILE A 201 0.72 2.26 6.30
CA ILE A 201 -0.09 1.17 6.86
C ILE A 201 0.05 1.06 8.39
N PHE A 202 1.28 1.23 8.92
CA PHE A 202 1.53 1.17 10.36
C PHE A 202 0.91 2.37 11.09
N LYS A 203 0.95 3.56 10.50
CA LYS A 203 0.26 4.74 11.03
C LYS A 203 -1.24 4.52 11.08
N GLY A 204 -1.83 3.99 9.99
CA GLY A 204 -3.24 3.62 9.95
C GLY A 204 -3.61 2.58 10.99
N MET A 205 -2.80 1.54 11.14
CA MET A 205 -2.99 0.53 12.18
C MET A 205 -2.94 1.14 13.60
N ALA A 206 -2.01 2.05 13.86
CA ALA A 206 -1.92 2.75 15.15
C ALA A 206 -3.19 3.59 15.42
N HIS A 207 -3.72 4.30 14.42
CA HIS A 207 -4.99 5.01 14.55
C HIS A 207 -6.17 4.07 14.81
N ILE A 208 -6.25 2.96 14.09
CA ILE A 208 -7.28 1.94 14.29
C ILE A 208 -7.17 1.36 15.70
N TYR A 209 -5.96 1.01 16.15
CA TYR A 209 -5.72 0.51 17.50
C TYR A 209 -6.23 1.47 18.56
N SER A 210 -5.84 2.74 18.51
CA SER A 210 -6.22 3.76 19.50
C SER A 210 -7.73 3.96 19.62
N ARG A 211 -8.51 3.64 18.59
CA ARG A 211 -9.99 3.73 18.59
C ARG A 211 -10.68 2.53 19.21
N ASN A 212 -9.96 1.44 19.41
CA ASN A 212 -10.52 0.17 19.89
C ASN A 212 -10.04 -0.21 21.30
N VAL A 213 -8.94 0.36 21.77
CA VAL A 213 -8.52 0.26 23.16
C VAL A 213 -9.21 1.33 24.01
N LYS A 214 -9.47 1.00 25.26
CA LYS A 214 -10.13 1.90 26.23
C LYS A 214 -9.09 2.61 27.08
#